data_2baf28a2c01315a3d7e6d07e0c1f3953
#
_entry.id   2baf28a2c01315a3d7e6d07e0c1f3953
#
_cell.length_a   1.000
_cell.length_b   1.000
_cell.length_c   1.000
_cell.angle_alpha   90.00
_cell.angle_beta   90.00
_cell.angle_gamma   90.00
#
_symmetry.space_group_name_H-M   'P 1'
#
loop_
_entity.id
_entity.type
_entity.pdbx_description
1 polymer ?
#
loop_
_entity_poly.entity_id
_entity_poly.type
_entity_poly.pdbx_seq_one_letter_code
_entity_poly.pdbx_strand_id
1 'polypeptide(L)'
;MPDVLVQLMPIIVGLLLGISIFHSVSSRRRVMKRYLYYSTFDPIFANLGFLFQFSGFLLIPTIVYAYYLQEFRGGTAISLSCAIFLFLGLLLSFFFEPKMLNLKQSCVLLVLYYTCVPLIVSIQFLHLGIFEGSLFEQFLNSLFEASSAISTTGFTLLGGFVLPKSMILARAIIEWNGGIGIIFLLLSSFYPSLSLSHYGKALGIGKLAGDYKVSFTIVLLIYAVYTVIFSVLLLLLGMNPFVAFHTVLAVYSTTGLTIVNVRTLSFPTQVVLAIIMLVSALSFSLHLKVFSIILNADWKSLIRGKLKNFVSSLLENDFRSILTDETKLHIILIVSFTLLYWMATSLDPFSSFLQVLSSSASVGLNIIDPDKIGEIGKVILVIVMLIGASSFSIGGGIRVYRFYILGKLFIKLPRLFSVGEDPKIKAENRDLKLSEIIVNLLIIFLFVIFTILASLVLCVLGYSFSDALFESVSAISTTGNMLVNLTQTASSIHKLLLIMLMLFGRIEILPVFVAFSRISKPEQSS
;
A
#
# COMPACT_ATOMS: atom_id res chain seq x y z
N MET A 1 36.17 12.17 10.68
CA MET A 1 35.30 12.36 11.86
C MET A 1 34.59 13.72 11.92
N PRO A 2 35.23 14.91 11.65
CA PRO A 2 34.52 16.18 11.68
C PRO A 2 33.33 16.26 10.71
N ASP A 3 33.49 15.73 9.50
CA ASP A 3 32.46 15.80 8.45
C ASP A 3 31.20 14.97 8.77
N VAL A 4 31.33 13.84 9.45
CA VAL A 4 30.20 13.00 9.88
C VAL A 4 29.37 13.70 10.95
N LEU A 5 30.01 14.41 11.87
CA LEU A 5 29.33 15.20 12.91
C LEU A 5 28.56 16.38 12.31
N VAL A 6 29.13 17.09 11.34
CA VAL A 6 28.48 18.20 10.64
C VAL A 6 27.26 17.71 9.86
N GLN A 7 27.33 16.51 9.26
CA GLN A 7 26.25 15.92 8.46
C GLN A 7 25.14 15.30 9.33
N LEU A 8 25.46 14.85 10.55
CA LEU A 8 24.46 14.42 11.54
C LEU A 8 23.82 15.60 12.30
N MET A 9 24.42 16.79 12.21
CA MET A 9 23.92 17.99 12.87
C MET A 9 22.43 18.29 12.63
N PRO A 10 21.86 18.18 11.41
CA PRO A 10 20.42 18.43 11.21
C PRO A 10 19.54 17.48 12.02
N ILE A 11 19.94 16.20 12.15
CA ILE A 11 19.21 15.21 12.95
C ILE A 11 19.36 15.49 14.43
N ILE A 12 20.60 15.77 14.87
CA ILE A 12 20.89 16.08 16.26
C ILE A 12 20.19 17.36 16.68
N VAL A 13 20.24 18.39 15.83
CA VAL A 13 19.55 19.67 16.08
C VAL A 13 18.03 19.49 16.07
N GLY A 14 17.47 18.70 15.14
CA GLY A 14 16.04 18.38 15.11
C GLY A 14 15.59 17.61 16.35
N LEU A 15 16.36 16.63 16.80
CA LEU A 15 16.11 15.88 18.03
C LEU A 15 16.27 16.75 19.29
N LEU A 16 17.32 17.56 19.37
CA LEU A 16 17.58 18.45 20.51
C LEU A 16 16.55 19.59 20.59
N LEU A 17 16.17 20.18 19.45
CA LEU A 17 15.08 21.15 19.39
C LEU A 17 13.75 20.49 19.78
N GLY A 18 13.47 19.29 19.30
CA GLY A 18 12.28 18.52 19.68
C GLY A 18 12.25 18.22 21.18
N ILE A 19 13.35 17.77 21.76
CA ILE A 19 13.51 17.51 23.21
C ILE A 19 13.43 18.80 24.02
N SER A 20 14.08 19.87 23.58
CA SER A 20 14.07 21.18 24.25
C SER A 20 12.70 21.82 24.22
N ILE A 21 12.01 21.77 23.08
CA ILE A 21 10.61 22.21 22.94
C ILE A 21 9.71 21.36 23.81
N PHE A 22 9.89 20.02 23.81
CA PHE A 22 9.14 19.10 24.66
C PHE A 22 9.31 19.42 26.16
N HIS A 23 10.53 19.68 26.60
CA HIS A 23 10.82 20.00 27.99
C HIS A 23 10.31 21.39 28.40
N SER A 24 10.52 22.40 27.56
CA SER A 24 10.08 23.80 27.81
C SER A 24 8.57 23.93 27.85
N VAL A 25 7.82 23.16 27.06
CA VAL A 25 6.38 23.29 26.91
C VAL A 25 5.62 22.26 27.74
N SER A 26 6.27 21.17 28.18
CA SER A 26 5.67 20.21 29.14
C SER A 26 5.22 20.93 30.41
N SER A 27 5.96 21.90 30.87
CA SER A 27 5.60 22.76 32.01
C SER A 27 4.42 23.72 31.71
N ARG A 28 4.25 24.15 30.44
CA ARG A 28 3.17 25.06 29.99
C ARG A 28 1.93 24.32 29.45
N ARG A 29 1.98 23.00 29.32
CA ARG A 29 0.92 22.17 28.75
C ARG A 29 -0.45 22.36 29.43
N ARG A 30 -0.49 22.57 30.75
CA ARG A 30 -1.72 22.83 31.48
C ARG A 30 -2.36 24.19 31.21
N VAL A 31 -1.55 25.19 30.89
CA VAL A 31 -2.04 26.57 30.65
C VAL A 31 -2.53 26.66 29.19
N MET A 32 -1.82 26.09 28.24
CA MET A 32 -2.18 26.13 26.82
C MET A 32 -3.43 25.29 26.49
N LYS A 33 -3.67 24.16 27.20
CA LYS A 33 -4.90 23.38 27.07
C LYS A 33 -6.18 24.18 27.37
N ARG A 34 -6.09 25.24 28.13
CA ARG A 34 -7.24 26.11 28.50
C ARG A 34 -7.64 27.08 27.38
N TYR A 35 -6.77 27.34 26.41
CA TYR A 35 -6.99 28.31 25.34
C TYR A 35 -7.20 27.66 23.95
N LEU A 36 -6.78 26.39 23.74
CA LEU A 36 -7.06 25.66 22.51
C LEU A 36 -8.46 25.06 22.59
N TYR A 37 -9.38 25.68 21.86
CA TYR A 37 -10.71 25.16 21.63
C TYR A 37 -10.56 23.77 21.00
N TYR A 38 -11.15 22.72 21.60
CA TYR A 38 -11.17 21.37 21.05
C TYR A 38 -11.79 21.40 19.66
N SER A 39 -10.96 21.34 18.65
CA SER A 39 -11.44 21.30 17.27
C SER A 39 -11.73 19.85 16.87
N THR A 40 -12.65 19.66 15.95
CA THR A 40 -12.93 18.34 15.35
C THR A 40 -11.72 17.77 14.60
N PHE A 41 -10.68 18.57 14.39
CA PHE A 41 -9.44 18.22 13.68
C PHE A 41 -8.31 17.70 14.60
N ASP A 42 -8.39 17.94 15.93
CA ASP A 42 -7.34 17.55 16.88
C ASP A 42 -6.93 16.07 16.77
N PRO A 43 -7.87 15.10 16.71
CA PRO A 43 -7.51 13.69 16.57
C PRO A 43 -6.80 13.38 15.24
N ILE A 44 -7.11 14.12 14.17
CA ILE A 44 -6.50 13.93 12.86
C ILE A 44 -5.03 14.30 12.91
N PHE A 45 -4.71 15.49 13.43
CA PHE A 45 -3.34 15.98 13.51
C PHE A 45 -2.48 15.17 14.50
N ALA A 46 -3.05 14.71 15.61
CA ALA A 46 -2.33 13.84 16.53
C ALA A 46 -1.95 12.49 15.90
N ASN A 47 -2.88 11.86 15.16
CA ASN A 47 -2.61 10.61 14.48
C ASN A 47 -1.67 10.80 13.27
N LEU A 48 -1.76 11.91 12.55
CA LEU A 48 -0.81 12.28 11.50
C LEU A 48 0.60 12.44 12.07
N GLY A 49 0.71 13.08 13.25
CA GLY A 49 1.97 13.20 13.98
C GLY A 49 2.60 11.85 14.31
N PHE A 50 1.79 10.89 14.78
CA PHE A 50 2.25 9.52 15.02
C PHE A 50 2.76 8.84 13.74
N LEU A 51 2.03 8.95 12.62
CA LEU A 51 2.43 8.37 11.34
C LEU A 51 3.70 9.01 10.78
N PHE A 52 3.90 10.32 10.98
CA PHE A 52 5.14 11.01 10.59
C PHE A 52 6.33 10.54 11.43
N GLN A 53 6.16 10.41 12.76
CA GLN A 53 7.22 9.85 13.61
C GLN A 53 7.59 8.44 13.16
N PHE A 54 6.60 7.59 12.90
CA PHE A 54 6.83 6.24 12.40
C PHE A 54 7.61 6.25 11.08
N SER A 55 7.22 7.09 10.10
CA SER A 55 7.95 7.23 8.82
C SER A 55 9.38 7.71 9.02
N GLY A 56 9.61 8.64 9.94
CA GLY A 56 10.95 9.12 10.30
C GLY A 56 11.81 8.02 10.93
N PHE A 57 11.26 7.26 11.89
CA PHE A 57 11.99 6.15 12.54
C PHE A 57 12.38 5.05 11.54
N LEU A 58 11.55 4.76 10.56
CA LEU A 58 11.86 3.77 9.52
C LEU A 58 13.05 4.20 8.63
N LEU A 59 13.32 5.48 8.48
CA LEU A 59 14.46 5.98 7.69
C LEU A 59 15.80 5.94 8.44
N ILE A 60 15.81 5.83 9.77
CA ILE A 60 17.04 5.83 10.56
C ILE A 60 18.03 4.72 10.14
N PRO A 61 17.60 3.45 9.98
CA PRO A 61 18.51 2.40 9.52
C PRO A 61 19.16 2.68 8.17
N THR A 62 18.42 3.35 7.26
CA THR A 62 18.97 3.70 5.93
C THR A 62 20.04 4.78 6.01
N ILE A 63 19.91 5.72 6.96
CA ILE A 63 20.91 6.74 7.22
C ILE A 63 22.20 6.07 7.73
N VAL A 64 22.08 5.17 8.71
CA VAL A 64 23.23 4.41 9.23
C VAL A 64 23.91 3.62 8.11
N TYR A 65 23.11 2.99 7.25
CA TYR A 65 23.61 2.23 6.10
C TYR A 65 24.32 3.14 5.07
N ALA A 66 23.81 4.34 4.82
CA ALA A 66 24.44 5.32 3.94
C ALA A 66 25.85 5.72 4.42
N TYR A 67 25.99 6.01 5.71
CA TYR A 67 27.29 6.34 6.31
C TYR A 67 28.25 5.15 6.33
N TYR A 68 27.74 3.94 6.57
CA TYR A 68 28.55 2.71 6.48
C TYR A 68 29.11 2.50 5.06
N LEU A 69 28.33 2.79 4.02
CA LEU A 69 28.76 2.72 2.62
C LEU A 69 29.54 3.96 2.12
N GLN A 70 29.73 4.97 2.95
CA GLN A 70 30.34 6.27 2.59
C GLN A 70 29.57 7.03 1.52
N GLU A 71 28.27 6.78 1.39
CA GLU A 71 27.35 7.47 0.48
C GLU A 71 26.80 8.77 1.10
N PHE A 72 27.68 9.74 1.37
CA PHE A 72 27.38 10.93 2.15
C PHE A 72 26.24 11.79 1.57
N ARG A 73 26.20 11.96 0.24
CA ARG A 73 25.09 12.70 -0.41
C ARG A 73 23.75 12.03 -0.21
N GLY A 74 23.69 10.70 -0.36
CA GLY A 74 22.49 9.92 -0.06
C GLY A 74 22.10 10.01 1.41
N GLY A 75 23.09 9.89 2.31
CA GLY A 75 22.88 10.02 3.75
C GLY A 75 22.29 11.36 4.16
N THR A 76 22.80 12.48 3.64
CA THR A 76 22.27 13.83 3.91
C THR A 76 20.86 14.01 3.35
N ALA A 77 20.58 13.51 2.13
CA ALA A 77 19.26 13.58 1.52
C ALA A 77 18.20 12.87 2.37
N ILE A 78 18.50 11.64 2.82
CA ILE A 78 17.61 10.86 3.68
C ILE A 78 17.46 11.53 5.05
N SER A 79 18.55 12.07 5.61
CA SER A 79 18.56 12.77 6.91
C SER A 79 17.65 13.97 6.94
N LEU A 80 17.58 14.75 5.86
CA LEU A 80 16.68 15.90 5.75
C LEU A 80 15.21 15.49 5.88
N SER A 81 14.78 14.51 5.11
CA SER A 81 13.38 14.02 5.19
C SER A 81 13.08 13.37 6.54
N CYS A 82 14.02 12.61 7.08
CA CYS A 82 13.90 12.02 8.43
C CYS A 82 13.71 13.10 9.49
N ALA A 83 14.53 14.16 9.46
CA ALA A 83 14.43 15.28 10.40
C ALA A 83 13.09 16.01 10.30
N ILE A 84 12.60 16.24 9.07
CA ILE A 84 11.29 16.88 8.85
C ILE A 84 10.17 15.98 9.39
N PHE A 85 10.19 14.68 9.10
CA PHE A 85 9.20 13.72 9.63
C PHE A 85 9.18 13.72 11.16
N LEU A 86 10.34 13.62 11.80
CA LEU A 86 10.44 13.58 13.26
C LEU A 86 10.02 14.92 13.88
N PHE A 87 10.46 16.04 13.31
CA PHE A 87 10.12 17.37 13.79
C PHE A 87 8.61 17.63 13.70
N LEU A 88 8.01 17.46 12.52
CA LEU A 88 6.57 17.65 12.33
C LEU A 88 5.77 16.64 13.15
N GLY A 89 6.24 15.39 13.20
CA GLY A 89 5.61 14.34 13.98
C GLY A 89 5.58 14.65 15.47
N LEU A 90 6.69 15.12 16.05
CA LEU A 90 6.77 15.55 17.44
C LEU A 90 5.93 16.79 17.69
N LEU A 91 5.99 17.78 16.79
CA LEU A 91 5.20 19.00 16.90
C LEU A 91 3.70 18.70 16.96
N LEU A 92 3.19 17.90 16.02
CA LEU A 92 1.77 17.53 15.97
C LEU A 92 1.36 16.71 17.18
N SER A 93 2.13 15.70 17.57
CA SER A 93 1.84 14.87 18.74
C SER A 93 1.93 15.64 20.06
N PHE A 94 2.65 16.75 20.06
CA PHE A 94 2.77 17.63 21.22
C PHE A 94 1.53 18.50 21.39
N PHE A 95 1.06 19.14 20.31
CA PHE A 95 -0.08 20.05 20.37
C PHE A 95 -1.43 19.35 20.44
N PHE A 96 -1.56 18.16 19.83
CA PHE A 96 -2.83 17.46 19.67
C PHE A 96 -2.84 16.12 20.44
N GLU A 97 -4.00 15.72 20.95
CA GLU A 97 -4.17 14.46 21.67
C GLU A 97 -4.73 13.37 20.74
N PRO A 98 -4.11 12.17 20.71
CA PRO A 98 -4.63 11.07 19.94
C PRO A 98 -5.95 10.57 20.53
N LYS A 99 -6.99 10.48 19.68
CA LYS A 99 -8.31 9.93 20.01
C LYS A 99 -8.75 9.01 18.88
N MET A 100 -9.73 8.17 19.14
CA MET A 100 -10.39 7.38 18.11
C MET A 100 -10.97 8.30 17.03
N LEU A 101 -10.71 7.94 15.77
CA LEU A 101 -11.19 8.68 14.62
C LEU A 101 -12.56 8.17 14.19
N ASN A 102 -13.46 9.08 13.82
CA ASN A 102 -14.64 8.69 13.08
C ASN A 102 -14.31 8.52 11.59
N LEU A 103 -15.24 7.95 10.80
CA LEU A 103 -15.03 7.65 9.39
C LEU A 103 -14.51 8.86 8.58
N LYS A 104 -15.12 10.03 8.77
CA LYS A 104 -14.70 11.25 8.06
C LYS A 104 -13.30 11.68 8.45
N GLN A 105 -12.99 11.71 9.74
CA GLN A 105 -11.67 12.05 10.25
C GLN A 105 -10.60 11.11 9.72
N SER A 106 -10.91 9.82 9.61
CA SER A 106 -10.02 8.83 9.02
C SER A 106 -9.79 9.05 7.53
N CYS A 107 -10.84 9.43 6.79
CA CYS A 107 -10.71 9.80 5.38
C CYS A 107 -9.83 11.05 5.20
N VAL A 108 -10.01 12.07 6.05
CA VAL A 108 -9.16 13.27 6.03
C VAL A 108 -7.70 12.93 6.36
N LEU A 109 -7.48 12.10 7.39
CA LEU A 109 -6.13 11.63 7.76
C LEU A 109 -5.45 10.92 6.60
N LEU A 110 -6.18 10.02 5.92
CA LEU A 110 -5.69 9.27 4.79
C LEU A 110 -5.27 10.19 3.64
N VAL A 111 -6.11 11.16 3.27
CA VAL A 111 -5.80 12.15 2.24
C VAL A 111 -4.57 12.98 2.62
N LEU A 112 -4.51 13.49 3.86
CA LEU A 112 -3.38 14.27 4.34
C LEU A 112 -2.08 13.45 4.34
N TYR A 113 -2.12 12.21 4.82
CA TYR A 113 -0.94 11.35 4.86
C TYR A 113 -0.37 11.10 3.46
N TYR A 114 -1.19 10.64 2.51
CA TYR A 114 -0.74 10.34 1.15
C TYR A 114 -0.44 11.60 0.31
N THR A 115 -0.80 12.80 0.77
CA THR A 115 -0.39 14.07 0.15
C THR A 115 0.90 14.61 0.77
N CYS A 116 1.02 14.61 2.11
CA CYS A 116 2.16 15.22 2.79
C CYS A 116 3.43 14.36 2.71
N VAL A 117 3.30 13.01 2.79
CA VAL A 117 4.48 12.13 2.75
C VAL A 117 5.26 12.26 1.45
N PRO A 118 4.64 12.22 0.23
CA PRO A 118 5.37 12.45 -1.00
C PRO A 118 6.09 13.79 -1.07
N LEU A 119 5.48 14.85 -0.54
CA LEU A 119 6.10 16.19 -0.48
C LEU A 119 7.38 16.18 0.36
N ILE A 120 7.38 15.49 1.51
CA ILE A 120 8.56 15.39 2.37
C ILE A 120 9.62 14.47 1.73
N VAL A 121 9.21 13.33 1.16
CA VAL A 121 10.13 12.38 0.52
C VAL A 121 10.74 12.96 -0.76
N SER A 122 10.01 13.79 -1.51
CA SER A 122 10.55 14.45 -2.72
C SER A 122 11.81 15.27 -2.46
N ILE A 123 11.99 15.78 -1.23
CA ILE A 123 13.18 16.52 -0.81
C ILE A 123 14.45 15.66 -0.93
N GLN A 124 14.34 14.32 -0.75
CA GLN A 124 15.49 13.42 -0.89
C GLN A 124 16.03 13.42 -2.32
N PHE A 125 15.13 13.26 -3.30
CA PHE A 125 15.49 13.24 -4.72
C PHE A 125 15.95 14.62 -5.21
N LEU A 126 15.28 15.68 -4.74
CA LEU A 126 15.65 17.05 -5.07
C LEU A 126 17.05 17.41 -4.54
N HIS A 127 17.36 17.05 -3.27
CA HIS A 127 18.67 17.28 -2.67
C HIS A 127 19.79 16.47 -3.36
N LEU A 128 19.48 15.28 -3.82
CA LEU A 128 20.42 14.45 -4.55
C LEU A 128 20.80 15.04 -5.91
N GLY A 129 19.92 15.87 -6.50
CA GLY A 129 20.17 16.57 -7.76
C GLY A 129 20.27 15.65 -8.97
N ILE A 130 19.47 14.56 -9.01
CA ILE A 130 19.49 13.55 -10.08
C ILE A 130 18.67 13.96 -11.31
N PHE A 131 17.75 14.91 -11.15
CA PHE A 131 16.91 15.39 -12.23
C PHE A 131 17.42 16.70 -12.79
N GLU A 132 17.42 16.80 -14.11
CA GLU A 132 17.81 17.99 -14.86
C GLU A 132 16.60 18.89 -15.14
N GLY A 133 16.85 20.14 -15.58
CA GLY A 133 15.82 21.10 -15.97
C GLY A 133 15.60 22.21 -14.94
N SER A 134 14.48 22.93 -15.08
CA SER A 134 14.08 24.00 -14.16
C SER A 134 13.81 23.44 -12.75
N LEU A 135 13.86 24.31 -11.73
CA LEU A 135 13.53 23.91 -10.34
C LEU A 135 12.14 23.29 -10.24
N PHE A 136 11.19 23.76 -11.02
CA PHE A 136 9.84 23.19 -11.06
C PHE A 136 9.85 21.78 -11.63
N GLU A 137 10.58 21.52 -12.70
CA GLU A 137 10.69 20.17 -13.30
C GLU A 137 11.43 19.22 -12.37
N GLN A 138 12.52 19.64 -11.74
CA GLN A 138 13.25 18.85 -10.75
C GLN A 138 12.34 18.48 -9.57
N PHE A 139 11.57 19.46 -9.05
CA PHE A 139 10.61 19.21 -7.99
C PHE A 139 9.51 18.25 -8.43
N LEU A 140 8.93 18.44 -9.62
CA LEU A 140 7.87 17.58 -10.15
C LEU A 140 8.34 16.14 -10.37
N ASN A 141 9.55 15.96 -10.91
CA ASN A 141 10.17 14.64 -11.08
C ASN A 141 10.43 13.97 -9.72
N SER A 142 10.92 14.73 -8.74
CA SER A 142 11.13 14.25 -7.38
C SER A 142 9.82 13.87 -6.69
N LEU A 143 8.77 14.66 -6.88
CA LEU A 143 7.43 14.40 -6.37
C LEU A 143 6.81 13.16 -7.03
N PHE A 144 7.07 12.94 -8.33
CA PHE A 144 6.62 11.76 -9.04
C PHE A 144 7.21 10.47 -8.43
N GLU A 145 8.54 10.41 -8.24
CA GLU A 145 9.20 9.27 -7.60
C GLU A 145 8.69 9.01 -6.18
N ALA A 146 8.56 10.08 -5.40
CA ALA A 146 8.05 10.00 -4.04
C ALA A 146 6.58 9.55 -3.98
N SER A 147 5.74 10.03 -4.90
CA SER A 147 4.32 9.63 -5.00
C SER A 147 4.19 8.18 -5.43
N SER A 148 4.99 7.75 -6.40
CA SER A 148 5.03 6.36 -6.85
C SER A 148 5.47 5.42 -5.72
N ALA A 149 6.49 5.79 -4.94
CA ALA A 149 6.97 5.00 -3.82
C ALA A 149 5.89 4.83 -2.73
N ILE A 150 5.32 5.92 -2.20
CA ILE A 150 4.35 5.84 -1.09
C ILE A 150 3.00 5.24 -1.51
N SER A 151 2.56 5.48 -2.76
CA SER A 151 1.36 4.85 -3.30
C SER A 151 1.56 3.40 -3.68
N THR A 152 2.79 2.91 -3.57
CA THR A 152 3.22 1.56 -3.98
C THR A 152 2.85 1.23 -5.44
N THR A 153 2.91 2.23 -6.32
CA THR A 153 2.56 2.05 -7.74
C THR A 153 3.71 1.44 -8.53
N GLY A 154 4.95 1.93 -8.32
CA GLY A 154 6.10 1.37 -9.01
C GLY A 154 6.46 2.01 -10.34
N PHE A 155 5.87 3.13 -10.72
CA PHE A 155 6.35 3.95 -11.83
C PHE A 155 7.67 4.63 -11.47
N THR A 156 8.58 4.76 -12.43
CA THR A 156 9.85 5.45 -12.22
C THR A 156 10.29 6.24 -13.44
N LEU A 157 10.84 7.42 -13.19
CA LEU A 157 11.52 8.25 -14.19
C LEU A 157 13.04 7.97 -14.21
N LEU A 158 13.51 7.07 -13.35
CA LEU A 158 14.92 6.78 -13.10
C LEU A 158 15.48 5.71 -14.05
N GLY A 159 14.81 5.43 -15.16
CA GLY A 159 15.25 4.46 -16.14
C GLY A 159 16.69 4.77 -16.63
N GLY A 160 17.67 3.98 -16.18
CA GLY A 160 19.08 4.15 -16.53
C GLY A 160 19.92 4.95 -15.51
N PHE A 161 19.34 5.57 -14.49
CA PHE A 161 20.09 6.21 -13.40
C PHE A 161 20.50 5.20 -12.33
N VAL A 162 21.78 5.23 -11.97
CA VAL A 162 22.31 4.42 -10.86
C VAL A 162 22.15 5.23 -9.57
N LEU A 163 21.13 4.90 -8.78
CA LEU A 163 20.97 5.47 -7.44
C LEU A 163 22.00 4.88 -6.45
N PRO A 164 22.46 5.66 -5.45
CA PRO A 164 23.18 5.11 -4.31
C PRO A 164 22.37 4.00 -3.62
N LYS A 165 23.04 2.96 -3.11
CA LYS A 165 22.36 1.82 -2.46
C LYS A 165 21.50 2.25 -1.27
N SER A 166 21.95 3.27 -0.53
CA SER A 166 21.18 3.86 0.57
C SER A 166 19.87 4.48 0.10
N MET A 167 19.87 5.17 -1.04
CA MET A 167 18.66 5.77 -1.62
C MET A 167 17.71 4.70 -2.18
N ILE A 168 18.25 3.64 -2.79
CA ILE A 168 17.46 2.47 -3.21
C ILE A 168 16.74 1.86 -2.00
N LEU A 169 17.46 1.66 -0.88
CA LEU A 169 16.88 1.13 0.35
C LEU A 169 15.88 2.09 0.99
N ALA A 170 16.18 3.39 1.02
CA ALA A 170 15.26 4.39 1.55
C ALA A 170 13.94 4.41 0.78
N ARG A 171 14.00 4.36 -0.57
CA ARG A 171 12.81 4.25 -1.43
C ARG A 171 12.01 2.99 -1.11
N ALA A 172 12.65 1.82 -1.04
CA ALA A 172 11.98 0.56 -0.71
C ALA A 172 11.33 0.58 0.69
N ILE A 173 11.93 1.27 1.65
CA ILE A 173 11.31 1.46 2.98
C ILE A 173 10.10 2.39 2.92
N ILE A 174 10.10 3.43 2.09
CA ILE A 174 8.92 4.28 1.86
C ILE A 174 7.81 3.47 1.17
N GLU A 175 8.14 2.63 0.19
CA GLU A 175 7.21 1.69 -0.45
C GLU A 175 6.57 0.75 0.60
N TRP A 176 7.38 0.15 1.44
CA TRP A 176 6.96 -0.72 2.54
C TRP A 176 6.06 0.02 3.54
N ASN A 177 6.40 1.27 3.88
CA ASN A 177 5.60 2.16 4.72
C ASN A 177 4.22 2.47 4.08
N GLY A 178 4.19 2.71 2.76
CA GLY A 178 2.95 2.90 2.00
C GLY A 178 2.03 1.68 2.06
N GLY A 179 2.60 0.47 2.01
CA GLY A 179 1.87 -0.79 2.16
C GLY A 179 1.20 -0.94 3.53
N ILE A 180 1.93 -0.70 4.61
CA ILE A 180 1.39 -0.76 5.98
C ILE A 180 0.35 0.33 6.20
N GLY A 181 0.64 1.55 5.76
CA GLY A 181 -0.21 2.71 6.00
C GLY A 181 -1.64 2.50 5.50
N ILE A 182 -1.81 1.94 4.31
CA ILE A 182 -3.16 1.71 3.76
C ILE A 182 -3.91 0.62 4.53
N ILE A 183 -3.27 -0.48 4.89
CA ILE A 183 -3.91 -1.56 5.67
C ILE A 183 -4.40 -1.01 7.00
N PHE A 184 -3.52 -0.29 7.71
CA PHE A 184 -3.86 0.29 9.01
C PHE A 184 -5.03 1.27 8.90
N LEU A 185 -4.97 2.19 7.94
CA LEU A 185 -5.99 3.22 7.77
C LEU A 185 -7.33 2.63 7.32
N LEU A 186 -7.34 1.64 6.42
CA LEU A 186 -8.55 0.95 6.02
C LEU A 186 -9.19 0.16 7.18
N LEU A 187 -8.39 -0.58 7.93
CA LEU A 187 -8.90 -1.35 9.08
C LEU A 187 -9.43 -0.45 10.20
N SER A 188 -8.77 0.67 10.47
CA SER A 188 -9.17 1.58 11.53
C SER A 188 -10.42 2.39 11.18
N SER A 189 -10.64 2.68 9.87
CA SER A 189 -11.66 3.61 9.40
C SER A 189 -12.94 2.94 8.98
N PHE A 190 -12.83 1.86 8.19
CA PHE A 190 -14.00 1.26 7.55
C PHE A 190 -14.54 0.05 8.31
N TYR A 191 -13.77 -0.52 9.24
CA TYR A 191 -14.15 -1.74 9.96
C TYR A 191 -13.81 -1.71 11.46
N PRO A 192 -14.30 -0.71 12.22
CA PRO A 192 -14.18 -0.76 13.68
C PRO A 192 -14.90 -1.98 14.27
N SER A 193 -15.85 -2.60 13.53
CA SER A 193 -16.62 -3.77 13.95
C SER A 193 -16.02 -5.13 13.51
N LEU A 194 -15.17 -5.18 12.49
CA LEU A 194 -14.24 -6.29 12.28
C LEU A 194 -13.15 -6.27 13.37
N SER A 195 -13.61 -5.86 14.55
CA SER A 195 -12.76 -5.52 15.66
C SER A 195 -11.69 -6.58 15.78
N LEU A 196 -10.47 -6.15 15.59
CA LEU A 196 -9.27 -6.81 16.07
C LEU A 196 -9.46 -7.30 17.53
N SER A 197 -10.58 -6.94 18.19
CA SER A 197 -10.99 -7.40 19.50
C SER A 197 -11.18 -8.91 19.60
N HIS A 198 -11.71 -9.57 18.57
CA HIS A 198 -11.79 -11.03 18.54
C HIS A 198 -10.40 -11.65 18.36
N TYR A 199 -9.58 -11.08 17.50
CA TYR A 199 -8.20 -11.55 17.28
C TYR A 199 -7.26 -11.12 18.40
N GLY A 200 -7.49 -9.96 19.01
CA GLY A 200 -6.75 -9.50 20.19
C GLY A 200 -6.94 -10.42 21.39
N LYS A 201 -8.11 -11.04 21.56
CA LYS A 201 -8.34 -12.09 22.57
C LYS A 201 -7.52 -13.34 22.26
N ALA A 202 -7.49 -13.79 21.00
CA ALA A 202 -6.71 -14.94 20.57
C ALA A 202 -5.20 -14.71 20.68
N LEU A 203 -4.75 -13.46 20.50
CA LEU A 203 -3.36 -13.03 20.66
C LEU A 203 -2.98 -12.71 22.13
N GLY A 204 -3.87 -12.93 23.10
CA GLY A 204 -3.65 -12.57 24.52
C GLY A 204 -3.67 -11.07 24.83
N ILE A 205 -4.02 -10.23 23.84
CA ILE A 205 -4.04 -8.76 23.93
C ILE A 205 -5.47 -8.23 24.13
N GLY A 206 -6.39 -9.08 24.55
CA GLY A 206 -7.85 -8.87 24.52
C GLY A 206 -8.40 -7.66 25.27
N LYS A 207 -7.63 -7.07 26.21
CA LYS A 207 -8.03 -5.84 26.90
C LYS A 207 -7.65 -4.56 26.14
N LEU A 208 -6.75 -4.66 25.15
CA LEU A 208 -6.18 -3.53 24.41
C LEU A 208 -6.73 -3.40 22.98
N ALA A 209 -7.54 -4.35 22.53
CA ALA A 209 -7.99 -4.48 21.14
C ALA A 209 -8.94 -3.36 20.65
N GLY A 210 -9.32 -2.42 21.52
CA GLY A 210 -10.04 -1.20 21.14
C GLY A 210 -9.13 0.01 20.86
N ASP A 211 -7.82 -0.10 21.13
CA ASP A 211 -6.87 0.98 20.92
C ASP A 211 -6.29 0.89 19.49
N TYR A 212 -6.28 2.00 18.76
CA TYR A 212 -5.72 2.09 17.40
C TYR A 212 -4.24 1.73 17.36
N LYS A 213 -3.46 2.02 18.43
CA LYS A 213 -2.03 1.66 18.51
C LYS A 213 -1.82 0.15 18.53
N VAL A 214 -2.68 -0.58 19.20
CA VAL A 214 -2.62 -2.05 19.24
C VAL A 214 -2.95 -2.63 17.87
N SER A 215 -3.95 -2.07 17.20
CA SER A 215 -4.30 -2.45 15.82
C SER A 215 -3.13 -2.23 14.87
N PHE A 216 -2.47 -1.08 14.96
CA PHE A 216 -1.28 -0.77 14.17
C PHE A 216 -0.12 -1.73 14.46
N THR A 217 0.14 -2.03 15.74
CA THR A 217 1.22 -2.94 16.15
C THR A 217 1.02 -4.35 15.61
N ILE A 218 -0.21 -4.86 15.59
CA ILE A 218 -0.52 -6.18 15.03
C ILE A 218 -0.26 -6.20 13.53
N VAL A 219 -0.73 -5.18 12.79
CA VAL A 219 -0.48 -5.05 11.35
C VAL A 219 1.02 -5.01 11.08
N LEU A 220 1.75 -4.16 11.80
CA LEU A 220 3.19 -4.00 11.68
C LEU A 220 3.94 -5.32 11.95
N LEU A 221 3.57 -6.04 13.02
CA LEU A 221 4.20 -7.30 13.39
C LEU A 221 4.04 -8.35 12.28
N ILE A 222 2.81 -8.56 11.80
CA ILE A 222 2.54 -9.53 10.74
C ILE A 222 3.31 -9.17 9.48
N TYR A 223 3.31 -7.89 9.14
CA TYR A 223 4.00 -7.39 7.95
C TYR A 223 5.52 -7.58 8.05
N ALA A 224 6.10 -7.28 9.20
CA ALA A 224 7.53 -7.48 9.47
C ALA A 224 7.92 -8.97 9.46
N VAL A 225 7.10 -9.85 10.06
CA VAL A 225 7.36 -11.30 10.08
C VAL A 225 7.40 -11.88 8.67
N TYR A 226 6.44 -11.54 7.80
CA TYR A 226 6.47 -11.97 6.40
C TYR A 226 7.71 -11.43 5.67
N THR A 227 8.06 -10.16 5.89
CA THR A 227 9.26 -9.55 5.30
C THR A 227 10.53 -10.34 5.69
N VAL A 228 10.67 -10.70 6.96
CA VAL A 228 11.81 -11.50 7.43
C VAL A 228 11.79 -12.90 6.84
N ILE A 229 10.65 -13.60 6.89
CA ILE A 229 10.54 -14.97 6.36
C ILE A 229 10.92 -15.01 4.87
N PHE A 230 10.36 -14.13 4.06
CA PHE A 230 10.63 -14.11 2.62
C PHE A 230 12.07 -13.68 2.30
N SER A 231 12.63 -12.74 3.07
CA SER A 231 14.03 -12.37 2.91
C SER A 231 14.97 -13.54 3.20
N VAL A 232 14.73 -14.30 4.27
CA VAL A 232 15.48 -15.51 4.58
C VAL A 232 15.32 -16.57 3.49
N LEU A 233 14.12 -16.78 2.96
CA LEU A 233 13.90 -17.73 1.86
C LEU A 233 14.70 -17.36 0.61
N LEU A 234 14.71 -16.08 0.20
CA LEU A 234 15.51 -15.63 -0.94
C LEU A 234 17.01 -15.73 -0.69
N LEU A 235 17.47 -15.50 0.55
CA LEU A 235 18.85 -15.71 0.95
C LEU A 235 19.27 -17.19 0.81
N LEU A 236 18.43 -18.12 1.28
CA LEU A 236 18.67 -19.56 1.18
C LEU A 236 18.72 -20.04 -0.28
N LEU A 237 18.07 -19.33 -1.20
CA LEU A 237 18.16 -19.58 -2.65
C LEU A 237 19.38 -18.91 -3.31
N GLY A 238 20.29 -18.35 -2.51
CA GLY A 238 21.57 -17.81 -2.99
C GLY A 238 21.53 -16.35 -3.47
N MET A 239 20.45 -15.59 -3.21
CA MET A 239 20.43 -14.16 -3.51
C MET A 239 21.36 -13.38 -2.57
N ASN A 240 21.99 -12.31 -3.09
CA ASN A 240 22.75 -11.39 -2.27
C ASN A 240 21.85 -10.77 -1.17
N PRO A 241 22.32 -10.61 0.08
CA PRO A 241 21.51 -10.14 1.21
C PRO A 241 20.80 -8.80 0.95
N PHE A 242 21.50 -7.82 0.38
CA PHE A 242 20.91 -6.53 0.04
C PHE A 242 19.81 -6.68 -1.03
N VAL A 243 20.09 -7.46 -2.07
CA VAL A 243 19.14 -7.70 -3.18
C VAL A 243 17.92 -8.46 -2.68
N ALA A 244 18.09 -9.51 -1.86
CA ALA A 244 17.01 -10.29 -1.29
C ALA A 244 16.07 -9.43 -0.44
N PHE A 245 16.63 -8.66 0.50
CA PHE A 245 15.86 -7.79 1.37
C PHE A 245 15.12 -6.69 0.59
N HIS A 246 15.82 -6.01 -0.33
CA HIS A 246 15.21 -5.00 -1.20
C HIS A 246 14.08 -5.58 -2.04
N THR A 247 14.30 -6.74 -2.69
CA THR A 247 13.30 -7.39 -3.54
C THR A 247 12.04 -7.74 -2.73
N VAL A 248 12.21 -8.23 -1.49
CA VAL A 248 11.05 -8.52 -0.63
C VAL A 248 10.31 -7.23 -0.26
N LEU A 249 11.01 -6.17 0.11
CA LEU A 249 10.37 -4.88 0.40
C LEU A 249 9.53 -4.41 -0.79
N ALA A 250 10.10 -4.42 -2.01
CA ALA A 250 9.44 -3.95 -3.22
C ALA A 250 8.27 -4.86 -3.66
N VAL A 251 8.43 -6.20 -3.62
CA VAL A 251 7.40 -7.14 -4.09
C VAL A 251 6.28 -7.31 -3.05
N TYR A 252 6.62 -7.41 -1.76
CA TYR A 252 5.63 -7.59 -0.72
C TYR A 252 4.81 -6.32 -0.45
N SER A 253 5.42 -5.13 -0.62
CA SER A 253 4.68 -3.86 -0.61
C SER A 253 3.81 -3.65 -1.85
N THR A 254 3.88 -4.55 -2.83
CA THR A 254 3.20 -4.45 -4.13
C THR A 254 3.64 -3.26 -4.99
N THR A 255 4.91 -2.86 -4.89
CA THR A 255 5.46 -1.76 -5.69
C THR A 255 6.18 -2.25 -6.94
N GLY A 256 6.90 -3.39 -6.84
CA GLY A 256 7.58 -4.03 -7.97
C GLY A 256 8.83 -3.32 -8.50
N LEU A 257 9.30 -2.25 -7.87
CA LEU A 257 10.55 -1.57 -8.25
C LEU A 257 11.78 -2.37 -7.81
N THR A 258 11.98 -3.53 -8.43
CA THR A 258 13.13 -4.40 -8.13
C THR A 258 14.38 -3.95 -8.87
N ILE A 259 15.56 -4.16 -8.25
CA ILE A 259 16.88 -3.92 -8.86
C ILE A 259 17.37 -5.11 -9.69
N VAL A 260 16.61 -6.19 -9.71
CA VAL A 260 16.92 -7.40 -10.47
C VAL A 260 15.87 -7.65 -11.55
N ASN A 261 16.32 -8.14 -12.68
CA ASN A 261 15.41 -8.59 -13.72
C ASN A 261 14.87 -9.98 -13.34
N VAL A 262 13.58 -10.08 -13.10
CA VAL A 262 12.91 -11.31 -12.66
C VAL A 262 13.10 -12.46 -13.66
N ARG A 263 13.24 -12.18 -14.95
CA ARG A 263 13.45 -13.18 -16.00
C ARG A 263 14.78 -13.94 -15.85
N THR A 264 15.80 -13.27 -15.32
CA THR A 264 17.15 -13.87 -15.15
C THR A 264 17.29 -14.67 -13.89
N LEU A 265 16.28 -14.66 -13.01
CA LEU A 265 16.28 -15.38 -11.74
C LEU A 265 16.04 -16.88 -11.96
N SER A 266 16.58 -17.70 -11.08
CA SER A 266 16.33 -19.15 -11.08
C SER A 266 14.84 -19.47 -10.86
N PHE A 267 14.37 -20.58 -11.43
CA PHE A 267 12.98 -21.01 -11.29
C PHE A 267 12.50 -21.08 -9.82
N PRO A 268 13.27 -21.64 -8.86
CA PRO A 268 12.84 -21.62 -7.44
C PRO A 268 12.66 -20.20 -6.89
N THR A 269 13.51 -19.27 -7.28
CA THR A 269 13.39 -17.86 -6.87
C THR A 269 12.13 -17.22 -7.44
N GLN A 270 11.82 -17.46 -8.71
CA GLN A 270 10.58 -16.99 -9.33
C GLN A 270 9.34 -17.56 -8.65
N VAL A 271 9.36 -18.83 -8.23
CA VAL A 271 8.27 -19.45 -7.46
C VAL A 271 8.10 -18.76 -6.10
N VAL A 272 9.18 -18.45 -5.39
CA VAL A 272 9.08 -17.70 -4.13
C VAL A 272 8.52 -16.30 -4.36
N LEU A 273 8.92 -15.60 -5.44
CA LEU A 273 8.31 -14.31 -5.80
C LEU A 273 6.82 -14.42 -6.08
N ALA A 274 6.38 -15.48 -6.78
CA ALA A 274 4.97 -15.75 -6.99
C ALA A 274 4.20 -15.94 -5.67
N ILE A 275 4.78 -16.64 -4.71
CA ILE A 275 4.20 -16.80 -3.37
C ILE A 275 4.11 -15.45 -2.67
N ILE A 276 5.14 -14.61 -2.72
CA ILE A 276 5.12 -13.25 -2.12
C ILE A 276 4.00 -12.42 -2.75
N MET A 277 3.88 -12.40 -4.07
CA MET A 277 2.83 -11.68 -4.80
C MET A 277 1.43 -12.19 -4.40
N LEU A 278 1.24 -13.50 -4.34
CA LEU A 278 -0.03 -14.09 -3.92
C LEU A 278 -0.38 -13.68 -2.48
N VAL A 279 0.57 -13.81 -1.56
CA VAL A 279 0.37 -13.45 -0.14
C VAL A 279 0.05 -11.95 -0.01
N SER A 280 0.72 -11.07 -0.72
CA SER A 280 0.44 -9.63 -0.68
C SER A 280 -0.94 -9.26 -1.25
N ALA A 281 -1.46 -10.04 -2.19
CA ALA A 281 -2.76 -9.84 -2.83
C ALA A 281 -3.95 -10.36 -1.99
N LEU A 282 -3.70 -11.22 -1.00
CA LEU A 282 -4.75 -11.79 -0.16
C LEU A 282 -5.19 -10.81 0.94
N SER A 283 -6.43 -10.93 1.38
CA SER A 283 -7.00 -10.07 2.43
C SER A 283 -6.24 -10.19 3.75
N PHE A 284 -5.99 -9.07 4.41
CA PHE A 284 -5.33 -9.03 5.71
C PHE A 284 -6.10 -9.82 6.80
N SER A 285 -7.41 -9.93 6.68
CA SER A 285 -8.24 -10.75 7.56
C SER A 285 -7.84 -12.24 7.52
N LEU A 286 -7.41 -12.73 6.35
CA LEU A 286 -6.88 -14.09 6.19
C LEU A 286 -5.56 -14.24 6.95
N HIS A 287 -4.66 -13.28 6.85
CA HIS A 287 -3.37 -13.30 7.57
C HIS A 287 -3.59 -13.31 9.08
N LEU A 288 -4.52 -12.50 9.59
CA LEU A 288 -4.90 -12.52 11.02
C LEU A 288 -5.38 -13.91 11.46
N LYS A 289 -6.22 -14.58 10.66
CA LYS A 289 -6.69 -15.94 10.97
C LYS A 289 -5.54 -16.95 10.99
N VAL A 290 -4.66 -16.92 9.97
CA VAL A 290 -3.48 -17.79 9.90
C VAL A 290 -2.58 -17.58 11.12
N PHE A 291 -2.26 -16.34 11.48
CA PHE A 291 -1.48 -16.06 12.67
C PHE A 291 -2.17 -16.52 13.96
N SER A 292 -3.47 -16.32 14.08
CA SER A 292 -4.26 -16.82 15.22
C SER A 292 -4.16 -18.35 15.35
N ILE A 293 -4.27 -19.08 14.24
CA ILE A 293 -4.14 -20.54 14.22
C ILE A 293 -2.74 -20.97 14.65
N ILE A 294 -1.70 -20.32 14.11
CA ILE A 294 -0.31 -20.63 14.47
C ILE A 294 -0.04 -20.35 15.95
N LEU A 295 -0.53 -19.25 16.49
CA LEU A 295 -0.31 -18.89 17.89
C LEU A 295 -1.08 -19.78 18.87
N ASN A 296 -2.27 -20.26 18.50
CA ASN A 296 -3.08 -21.15 19.33
C ASN A 296 -2.72 -22.63 19.15
N ALA A 297 -1.79 -22.97 18.26
CA ALA A 297 -1.33 -24.34 18.07
C ALA A 297 -0.63 -24.88 19.33
N ASP A 298 -0.74 -26.19 19.57
CA ASP A 298 -0.09 -26.85 20.71
C ASP A 298 1.41 -27.08 20.46
N TRP A 299 2.18 -25.98 20.53
CA TRP A 299 3.63 -26.00 20.38
C TRP A 299 4.33 -26.91 21.40
N LYS A 300 3.71 -27.12 22.59
CA LYS A 300 4.26 -28.02 23.62
C LYS A 300 4.24 -29.48 23.15
N SER A 301 3.25 -29.88 22.38
CA SER A 301 3.20 -31.23 21.82
C SER A 301 4.26 -31.42 20.73
N LEU A 302 4.55 -30.38 19.92
CA LEU A 302 5.64 -30.43 18.95
C LEU A 302 7.01 -30.61 19.61
N ILE A 303 7.29 -29.83 20.64
CA ILE A 303 8.55 -29.92 21.42
C ILE A 303 8.69 -31.31 22.08
N ARG A 304 7.59 -31.95 22.45
CA ARG A 304 7.56 -33.30 23.03
C ARG A 304 7.56 -34.43 21.98
N GLY A 305 7.80 -34.14 20.72
CA GLY A 305 7.83 -35.10 19.61
C GLY A 305 6.46 -35.67 19.21
N LYS A 306 5.36 -35.11 19.71
CA LYS A 306 3.98 -35.53 19.39
C LYS A 306 3.43 -34.79 18.16
N LEU A 307 4.06 -34.99 16.99
CA LEU A 307 3.72 -34.31 15.75
C LEU A 307 2.24 -34.43 15.38
N LYS A 308 1.63 -35.61 15.61
CA LYS A 308 0.23 -35.86 15.33
C LYS A 308 -0.71 -34.93 16.12
N ASN A 309 -0.43 -34.70 17.40
CA ASN A 309 -1.24 -33.82 18.26
C ASN A 309 -1.06 -32.35 17.84
N PHE A 310 0.15 -31.96 17.45
CA PHE A 310 0.42 -30.62 16.91
C PHE A 310 -0.36 -30.40 15.60
N VAL A 311 -0.30 -31.34 14.66
CA VAL A 311 -1.03 -31.25 13.39
C VAL A 311 -2.55 -31.26 13.62
N SER A 312 -3.07 -32.10 14.55
CA SER A 312 -4.49 -32.07 14.87
C SER A 312 -4.92 -30.72 15.46
N SER A 313 -4.12 -30.11 16.34
CA SER A 313 -4.43 -28.78 16.90
C SER A 313 -4.42 -27.67 15.84
N LEU A 314 -3.64 -27.81 14.77
CA LEU A 314 -3.70 -26.91 13.62
C LEU A 314 -4.96 -27.14 12.77
N LEU A 315 -5.38 -28.39 12.60
CA LEU A 315 -6.51 -28.77 11.75
C LEU A 315 -7.88 -28.62 12.44
N GLU A 316 -7.95 -28.70 13.78
CA GLU A 316 -9.15 -28.46 14.58
C GLU A 316 -9.63 -27.01 14.47
N ASN A 317 -8.72 -26.05 14.24
CA ASN A 317 -9.09 -24.72 13.84
C ASN A 317 -9.67 -24.76 12.43
N ASP A 318 -10.89 -24.30 12.26
CA ASP A 318 -11.70 -24.41 11.04
C ASP A 318 -10.99 -23.81 9.81
N PHE A 319 -10.13 -24.63 9.17
CA PHE A 319 -9.38 -24.27 7.96
C PHE A 319 -10.30 -23.84 6.81
N ARG A 320 -11.57 -24.32 6.82
CA ARG A 320 -12.58 -23.92 5.82
C ARG A 320 -12.95 -22.46 5.95
N SER A 321 -12.83 -21.88 7.14
CA SER A 321 -13.10 -20.44 7.39
C SER A 321 -12.02 -19.51 6.80
N ILE A 322 -10.85 -20.05 6.43
CA ILE A 322 -9.76 -19.30 5.81
C ILE A 322 -10.11 -18.93 4.36
N LEU A 323 -10.70 -19.87 3.61
CA LEU A 323 -11.07 -19.67 2.21
C LEU A 323 -12.42 -18.97 2.09
N THR A 324 -12.41 -17.65 2.18
CA THR A 324 -13.60 -16.82 1.92
C THR A 324 -14.05 -16.94 0.46
N ASP A 325 -15.31 -16.59 0.17
CA ASP A 325 -15.82 -16.59 -1.21
C ASP A 325 -15.03 -15.61 -2.10
N GLU A 326 -14.55 -14.50 -1.54
CA GLU A 326 -13.66 -13.55 -2.22
C GLU A 326 -12.33 -14.21 -2.61
N THR A 327 -11.69 -14.94 -1.67
CA THR A 327 -10.42 -15.63 -1.93
C THR A 327 -10.56 -16.68 -3.02
N LYS A 328 -11.66 -17.46 -3.00
CA LYS A 328 -11.96 -18.45 -4.05
C LYS A 328 -12.12 -17.79 -5.41
N LEU A 329 -12.91 -16.71 -5.47
CA LEU A 329 -13.11 -15.96 -6.71
C LEU A 329 -11.78 -15.40 -7.23
N HIS A 330 -10.94 -14.84 -6.36
CA HIS A 330 -9.63 -14.30 -6.74
C HIS A 330 -8.73 -15.36 -7.39
N ILE A 331 -8.64 -16.55 -6.78
CA ILE A 331 -7.88 -17.68 -7.34
C ILE A 331 -8.45 -18.10 -8.70
N ILE A 332 -9.77 -18.22 -8.82
CA ILE A 332 -10.44 -18.57 -10.08
C ILE A 332 -10.12 -17.53 -11.16
N LEU A 333 -10.16 -16.24 -10.84
CA LEU A 333 -9.83 -15.15 -11.77
C LEU A 333 -8.37 -15.23 -12.23
N ILE A 334 -7.41 -15.41 -11.30
CA ILE A 334 -5.99 -15.57 -11.65
C ILE A 334 -5.80 -16.73 -12.61
N VAL A 335 -6.38 -17.92 -12.32
CA VAL A 335 -6.25 -19.09 -13.18
C VAL A 335 -6.89 -18.86 -14.55
N SER A 336 -8.12 -18.33 -14.58
CA SER A 336 -8.85 -18.07 -15.83
C SER A 336 -8.13 -17.05 -16.72
N PHE A 337 -7.68 -15.94 -16.15
CA PHE A 337 -6.94 -14.93 -16.92
C PHE A 337 -5.54 -15.42 -17.32
N THR A 338 -4.91 -16.28 -16.54
CA THR A 338 -3.64 -16.91 -16.94
C THR A 338 -3.85 -17.78 -18.18
N LEU A 339 -4.89 -18.59 -18.23
CA LEU A 339 -5.21 -19.41 -19.40
C LEU A 339 -5.51 -18.55 -20.61
N LEU A 340 -6.34 -17.51 -20.46
CA LEU A 340 -6.65 -16.57 -21.55
C LEU A 340 -5.40 -15.84 -22.05
N TYR A 341 -4.54 -15.38 -21.15
CA TYR A 341 -3.32 -14.67 -21.49
C TYR A 341 -2.31 -15.59 -22.19
N TRP A 342 -2.16 -16.82 -21.70
CA TRP A 342 -1.32 -17.84 -22.34
C TRP A 342 -1.80 -18.17 -23.76
N MET A 343 -3.12 -18.35 -23.96
CA MET A 343 -3.69 -18.60 -25.28
C MET A 343 -3.55 -17.43 -26.25
N ALA A 344 -3.55 -16.20 -25.72
CA ALA A 344 -3.46 -14.97 -26.51
C ALA A 344 -2.02 -14.54 -26.82
N THR A 345 -1.03 -15.07 -26.10
CA THR A 345 0.39 -14.69 -26.25
C THR A 345 1.22 -15.92 -26.56
N SER A 346 2.40 -15.72 -27.18
CA SER A 346 3.32 -16.83 -27.51
C SER A 346 4.20 -17.24 -26.33
N LEU A 347 3.78 -16.95 -25.09
CA LEU A 347 4.58 -17.17 -23.89
C LEU A 347 4.38 -18.57 -23.33
N ASP A 348 5.32 -19.02 -22.50
CA ASP A 348 5.16 -20.23 -21.71
C ASP A 348 4.10 -20.03 -20.60
N PRO A 349 3.45 -21.12 -20.13
CA PRO A 349 2.38 -21.02 -19.13
C PRO A 349 2.81 -20.38 -17.80
N PHE A 350 4.07 -20.61 -17.37
CA PHE A 350 4.57 -20.11 -16.10
C PHE A 350 4.84 -18.59 -16.17
N SER A 351 5.45 -18.10 -17.25
CA SER A 351 5.63 -16.66 -17.47
C SER A 351 4.29 -15.94 -17.60
N SER A 352 3.31 -16.55 -18.26
CA SER A 352 1.94 -16.06 -18.35
C SER A 352 1.29 -15.96 -16.97
N PHE A 353 1.45 -16.99 -16.12
CA PHE A 353 0.99 -16.99 -14.74
C PHE A 353 1.64 -15.88 -13.92
N LEU A 354 2.96 -15.72 -13.99
CA LEU A 354 3.68 -14.68 -13.26
C LEU A 354 3.22 -13.27 -13.68
N GLN A 355 3.03 -13.03 -14.99
CA GLN A 355 2.58 -11.72 -15.50
C GLN A 355 1.17 -11.38 -15.03
N VAL A 356 0.24 -12.33 -15.12
CA VAL A 356 -1.14 -12.16 -14.67
C VAL A 356 -1.19 -11.99 -13.15
N LEU A 357 -0.43 -12.80 -12.40
CA LEU A 357 -0.35 -12.70 -10.94
C LEU A 357 0.23 -11.35 -10.51
N SER A 358 1.32 -10.90 -11.14
CA SER A 358 1.92 -9.58 -10.89
C SER A 358 0.92 -8.45 -11.12
N SER A 359 0.15 -8.51 -12.20
CA SER A 359 -0.88 -7.52 -12.53
C SER A 359 -2.08 -7.58 -11.58
N SER A 360 -2.54 -8.78 -11.21
CA SER A 360 -3.65 -8.98 -10.26
C SER A 360 -3.29 -8.58 -8.83
N ALA A 361 -2.05 -8.86 -8.41
CA ALA A 361 -1.53 -8.47 -7.10
C ALA A 361 -1.14 -6.98 -7.04
N SER A 362 -1.25 -6.26 -8.15
CA SER A 362 -0.80 -4.86 -8.31
C SER A 362 0.68 -4.66 -7.97
N VAL A 363 1.53 -5.62 -8.32
CA VAL A 363 2.99 -5.55 -8.08
C VAL A 363 3.72 -4.90 -9.24
N GLY A 364 3.24 -5.09 -10.48
CA GLY A 364 3.79 -4.43 -11.65
C GLY A 364 5.15 -4.94 -12.14
N LEU A 365 5.55 -6.15 -11.74
CA LEU A 365 6.75 -6.77 -12.29
C LEU A 365 6.53 -7.10 -13.77
N ASN A 366 7.32 -6.50 -14.64
CA ASN A 366 7.31 -6.83 -16.05
C ASN A 366 8.12 -8.12 -16.30
N ILE A 367 7.39 -9.23 -16.47
CA ILE A 367 7.98 -10.54 -16.83
C ILE A 367 8.28 -10.58 -18.33
N ILE A 368 7.67 -9.71 -19.11
CA ILE A 368 7.80 -9.64 -20.57
C ILE A 368 8.25 -8.24 -20.94
N ASP A 369 8.98 -8.13 -22.07
CA ASP A 369 9.26 -6.82 -22.64
C ASP A 369 7.93 -6.14 -23.02
N PRO A 370 7.68 -4.92 -22.59
CA PRO A 370 6.44 -4.21 -22.89
C PRO A 370 6.11 -4.19 -24.39
N ASP A 371 7.14 -4.07 -25.24
CA ASP A 371 7.00 -4.04 -26.70
C ASP A 371 6.51 -5.37 -27.30
N LYS A 372 6.63 -6.47 -26.56
CA LYS A 372 6.19 -7.81 -26.98
C LYS A 372 4.78 -8.15 -26.52
N ILE A 373 4.14 -7.29 -25.75
CA ILE A 373 2.76 -7.46 -25.32
C ILE A 373 1.85 -7.05 -26.49
N GLY A 374 1.27 -8.02 -27.19
CA GLY A 374 0.30 -7.74 -28.25
C GLY A 374 -0.95 -7.05 -27.72
N GLU A 375 -1.76 -6.45 -28.60
CA GLU A 375 -2.95 -5.67 -28.23
C GLU A 375 -3.95 -6.49 -27.37
N ILE A 376 -4.15 -7.77 -27.68
CA ILE A 376 -5.02 -8.66 -26.90
C ILE A 376 -4.43 -8.86 -25.49
N GLY A 377 -3.11 -9.04 -25.39
CA GLY A 377 -2.42 -9.15 -24.11
C GLY A 377 -2.58 -7.90 -23.26
N LYS A 378 -2.48 -6.70 -23.85
CA LYS A 378 -2.72 -5.41 -23.15
C LYS A 378 -4.14 -5.36 -22.60
N VAL A 379 -5.15 -5.71 -23.40
CA VAL A 379 -6.56 -5.70 -22.97
C VAL A 379 -6.79 -6.66 -21.80
N ILE A 380 -6.23 -7.88 -21.85
CA ILE A 380 -6.36 -8.83 -20.75
C ILE A 380 -5.73 -8.27 -19.48
N LEU A 381 -4.51 -7.71 -19.56
CA LEU A 381 -3.84 -7.13 -18.39
C LEU A 381 -4.57 -5.90 -17.86
N VAL A 382 -5.16 -5.05 -18.70
CA VAL A 382 -6.01 -3.92 -18.30
C VAL A 382 -7.18 -4.41 -17.44
N ILE A 383 -7.87 -5.47 -17.85
CA ILE A 383 -8.98 -6.04 -17.08
C ILE A 383 -8.47 -6.60 -15.74
N VAL A 384 -7.37 -7.33 -15.75
CA VAL A 384 -6.76 -7.91 -14.54
C VAL A 384 -6.35 -6.82 -13.55
N MET A 385 -5.68 -5.75 -14.02
CA MET A 385 -5.27 -4.61 -13.19
C MET A 385 -6.47 -3.84 -12.62
N LEU A 386 -7.54 -3.66 -13.40
CA LEU A 386 -8.78 -3.02 -12.93
C LEU A 386 -9.43 -3.84 -11.82
N ILE A 387 -9.53 -5.16 -11.98
CA ILE A 387 -10.06 -6.03 -10.93
C ILE A 387 -9.18 -5.92 -9.68
N GLY A 388 -7.89 -6.06 -9.86
CA GLY A 388 -6.89 -5.91 -8.80
C GLY A 388 -6.93 -7.03 -7.76
N ALA A 389 -6.47 -6.70 -6.55
CA ALA A 389 -6.29 -7.63 -5.44
C ALA A 389 -7.55 -7.77 -4.55
N SER A 390 -7.48 -8.65 -3.55
CA SER A 390 -8.55 -8.82 -2.56
C SER A 390 -8.73 -7.58 -1.69
N SER A 391 -9.93 -7.40 -1.14
CA SER A 391 -10.23 -6.31 -0.20
C SER A 391 -9.36 -6.41 1.05
N PHE A 392 -8.94 -5.25 1.58
CA PHE A 392 -8.01 -5.17 2.73
C PHE A 392 -6.67 -5.88 2.52
N SER A 393 -6.25 -6.07 1.27
CA SER A 393 -4.88 -6.46 0.92
C SER A 393 -3.99 -5.24 0.70
N ILE A 394 -2.70 -5.49 0.50
CA ILE A 394 -1.72 -4.44 0.16
C ILE A 394 -1.93 -3.94 -1.26
N GLY A 395 -2.34 -4.82 -2.19
CA GLY A 395 -2.55 -4.48 -3.60
C GLY A 395 -3.63 -3.42 -3.82
N GLY A 396 -3.73 -2.93 -5.04
CA GLY A 396 -4.69 -1.90 -5.48
C GLY A 396 -5.81 -2.43 -6.36
N GLY A 397 -6.33 -1.57 -7.24
CA GLY A 397 -7.44 -1.87 -8.13
C GLY A 397 -8.81 -1.67 -7.48
N ILE A 398 -9.87 -2.00 -8.23
CA ILE A 398 -11.28 -1.88 -7.79
C ILE A 398 -11.58 -2.84 -6.62
N ARG A 399 -10.85 -3.92 -6.48
CA ARG A 399 -10.95 -5.02 -5.50
C ARG A 399 -11.92 -6.12 -5.92
N VAL A 400 -11.48 -7.36 -5.75
CA VAL A 400 -12.22 -8.59 -6.11
C VAL A 400 -13.61 -8.65 -5.44
N TYR A 401 -13.73 -8.20 -4.18
CA TYR A 401 -15.00 -8.19 -3.45
C TYR A 401 -16.10 -7.38 -4.14
N ARG A 402 -15.75 -6.24 -4.76
CA ARG A 402 -16.73 -5.41 -5.48
C ARG A 402 -17.23 -6.12 -6.75
N PHE A 403 -16.35 -6.82 -7.45
CA PHE A 403 -16.75 -7.68 -8.57
C PHE A 403 -17.60 -8.88 -8.13
N TYR A 404 -17.32 -9.44 -6.96
CA TYR A 404 -18.15 -10.48 -6.37
C TYR A 404 -19.59 -9.98 -6.10
N ILE A 405 -19.74 -8.78 -5.52
CA ILE A 405 -21.05 -8.16 -5.31
C ILE A 405 -21.74 -7.90 -6.66
N LEU A 406 -21.02 -7.32 -7.62
CA LEU A 406 -21.53 -7.04 -8.96
C LEU A 406 -22.03 -8.32 -9.66
N GLY A 407 -21.23 -9.39 -9.62
CA GLY A 407 -21.62 -10.68 -10.20
C GLY A 407 -22.87 -11.28 -9.55
N LYS A 408 -22.98 -11.22 -8.22
CA LYS A 408 -24.20 -11.67 -7.50
C LYS A 408 -25.41 -10.80 -7.84
N LEU A 409 -25.22 -9.49 -8.04
CA LEU A 409 -26.28 -8.61 -8.49
C LEU A 409 -26.77 -9.02 -9.88
N PHE A 410 -25.86 -9.23 -10.84
CA PHE A 410 -26.21 -9.68 -12.20
C PHE A 410 -27.00 -10.98 -12.21
N ILE A 411 -26.63 -11.96 -11.42
CA ILE A 411 -27.33 -13.25 -11.33
C ILE A 411 -28.77 -13.06 -10.80
N LYS A 412 -29.00 -12.07 -9.93
CA LYS A 412 -30.32 -11.79 -9.35
C LYS A 412 -31.17 -10.81 -10.12
N LEU A 413 -30.57 -10.08 -11.06
CA LEU A 413 -31.24 -9.07 -11.88
C LEU A 413 -32.51 -9.60 -12.58
N PRO A 414 -32.54 -10.80 -13.21
CA PRO A 414 -33.76 -11.35 -13.82
C PRO A 414 -34.93 -11.48 -12.84
N ARG A 415 -34.67 -11.84 -11.57
CA ARG A 415 -35.73 -11.94 -10.55
C ARG A 415 -36.28 -10.59 -10.13
N LEU A 416 -35.43 -9.56 -10.07
CA LEU A 416 -35.86 -8.18 -9.81
C LEU A 416 -36.85 -7.71 -10.87
N PHE A 417 -36.57 -7.98 -12.16
CA PHE A 417 -37.42 -7.56 -13.25
C PHE A 417 -38.70 -8.43 -13.42
N SER A 418 -38.62 -9.72 -13.10
CA SER A 418 -39.76 -10.64 -13.29
C SER A 418 -40.72 -10.70 -12.10
N VAL A 419 -40.24 -10.50 -10.88
CA VAL A 419 -41.04 -10.68 -9.66
C VAL A 419 -41.16 -9.40 -8.85
N GLY A 420 -40.37 -8.37 -9.14
CA GLY A 420 -40.37 -7.08 -8.41
C GLY A 420 -39.81 -7.18 -6.98
N GLU A 421 -39.13 -8.28 -6.63
CA GLU A 421 -38.53 -8.47 -5.31
C GLU A 421 -37.15 -7.78 -5.24
N ASP A 422 -36.92 -7.03 -4.16
CA ASP A 422 -35.60 -6.47 -3.87
C ASP A 422 -34.52 -7.56 -3.75
N PRO A 423 -33.39 -7.44 -4.46
CA PRO A 423 -32.36 -8.46 -4.45
C PRO A 423 -31.67 -8.51 -3.09
N LYS A 424 -32.05 -9.47 -2.23
CA LYS A 424 -31.29 -9.80 -1.01
C LYS A 424 -29.96 -10.42 -1.41
N ILE A 425 -28.87 -9.64 -1.41
CA ILE A 425 -27.52 -10.12 -1.72
C ILE A 425 -26.87 -10.58 -0.42
N LYS A 426 -26.52 -11.87 -0.34
CA LYS A 426 -25.74 -12.42 0.77
C LYS A 426 -24.27 -12.43 0.42
N ALA A 427 -23.44 -11.85 1.26
CA ALA A 427 -21.99 -11.96 1.19
C ALA A 427 -21.47 -12.42 2.56
N GLU A 428 -20.60 -13.42 2.58
CA GLU A 428 -19.99 -13.95 3.81
C GLU A 428 -21.02 -14.24 4.92
N ASN A 429 -22.13 -14.91 4.59
CA ASN A 429 -23.22 -15.29 5.49
C ASN A 429 -24.04 -14.12 6.09
N ARG A 430 -23.89 -12.90 5.60
CA ARG A 430 -24.73 -11.75 5.99
C ARG A 430 -25.46 -11.17 4.79
N ASP A 431 -26.66 -10.63 5.03
CA ASP A 431 -27.36 -9.84 4.04
C ASP A 431 -26.73 -8.44 3.95
N LEU A 432 -26.41 -8.01 2.72
CA LEU A 432 -25.87 -6.68 2.47
C LEU A 432 -27.00 -5.65 2.47
N LYS A 433 -26.73 -4.50 3.08
CA LYS A 433 -27.63 -3.34 3.00
C LYS A 433 -27.56 -2.72 1.61
N LEU A 434 -28.67 -2.16 1.13
CA LEU A 434 -28.73 -1.48 -0.17
C LEU A 434 -27.69 -0.35 -0.26
N SER A 435 -27.45 0.39 0.83
CA SER A 435 -26.42 1.43 0.88
C SER A 435 -25.01 0.87 0.64
N GLU A 436 -24.69 -0.32 1.15
CA GLU A 436 -23.39 -0.97 0.92
C GLU A 436 -23.22 -1.36 -0.56
N ILE A 437 -24.30 -1.85 -1.18
CA ILE A 437 -24.30 -2.20 -2.61
C ILE A 437 -24.07 -0.95 -3.46
N ILE A 438 -24.82 0.13 -3.20
CA ILE A 438 -24.71 1.40 -3.93
C ILE A 438 -23.28 1.97 -3.81
N VAL A 439 -22.70 1.97 -2.62
CA VAL A 439 -21.33 2.46 -2.41
C VAL A 439 -20.32 1.65 -3.22
N ASN A 440 -20.42 0.31 -3.25
CA ASN A 440 -19.52 -0.52 -4.05
C ASN A 440 -19.66 -0.26 -5.56
N LEU A 441 -20.90 -0.10 -6.06
CA LEU A 441 -21.14 0.25 -7.47
C LEU A 441 -20.62 1.64 -7.82
N LEU A 442 -20.79 2.62 -6.92
CA LEU A 442 -20.28 3.97 -7.12
C LEU A 442 -18.75 3.98 -7.22
N ILE A 443 -18.04 3.19 -6.40
CA ILE A 443 -16.58 3.10 -6.48
C ILE A 443 -16.15 2.52 -7.84
N ILE A 444 -16.79 1.43 -8.30
CA ILE A 444 -16.51 0.85 -9.62
C ILE A 444 -16.70 1.92 -10.71
N PHE A 445 -17.81 2.63 -10.67
CA PHE A 445 -18.15 3.68 -11.64
C PHE A 445 -17.12 4.82 -11.65
N LEU A 446 -16.70 5.30 -10.47
CA LEU A 446 -15.69 6.34 -10.35
C LEU A 446 -14.34 5.88 -10.88
N PHE A 447 -13.91 4.65 -10.59
CA PHE A 447 -12.66 4.11 -11.14
C PHE A 447 -12.68 4.11 -12.67
N VAL A 448 -13.76 3.63 -13.27
CA VAL A 448 -13.90 3.58 -14.74
C VAL A 448 -13.91 4.99 -15.34
N ILE A 449 -14.66 5.93 -14.76
CA ILE A 449 -14.71 7.31 -15.25
C ILE A 449 -13.34 7.98 -15.17
N PHE A 450 -12.67 7.93 -14.02
CA PHE A 450 -11.36 8.55 -13.88
C PHE A 450 -10.32 7.93 -14.82
N THR A 451 -10.39 6.62 -15.04
CA THR A 451 -9.53 5.94 -16.02
C THR A 451 -9.77 6.46 -17.44
N ILE A 452 -11.05 6.55 -17.87
CA ILE A 452 -11.39 7.02 -19.23
C ILE A 452 -10.98 8.48 -19.40
N LEU A 453 -11.29 9.36 -18.44
CA LEU A 453 -10.91 10.77 -18.50
C LEU A 453 -9.38 10.94 -18.57
N ALA A 454 -8.63 10.17 -17.79
CA ALA A 454 -7.17 10.21 -17.84
C ALA A 454 -6.64 9.72 -19.18
N SER A 455 -7.18 8.63 -19.72
CA SER A 455 -6.81 8.11 -21.04
C SER A 455 -7.07 9.14 -22.15
N LEU A 456 -8.19 9.86 -22.10
CA LEU A 456 -8.48 10.93 -23.06
C LEU A 456 -7.45 12.06 -22.97
N VAL A 457 -7.05 12.48 -21.75
CA VAL A 457 -5.99 13.49 -21.58
C VAL A 457 -4.66 12.99 -22.18
N LEU A 458 -4.28 11.73 -21.96
CA LEU A 458 -3.07 11.16 -22.57
C LEU A 458 -3.17 11.07 -24.10
N CYS A 459 -4.35 10.78 -24.66
CA CYS A 459 -4.57 10.82 -26.10
C CYS A 459 -4.36 12.22 -26.68
N VAL A 460 -4.80 13.28 -25.98
CA VAL A 460 -4.54 14.67 -26.38
C VAL A 460 -3.04 14.99 -26.36
N LEU A 461 -2.28 14.34 -25.48
CA LEU A 461 -0.81 14.45 -25.44
C LEU A 461 -0.08 13.61 -26.50
N GLY A 462 -0.82 12.89 -27.38
CA GLY A 462 -0.28 12.16 -28.51
C GLY A 462 -0.08 10.66 -28.32
N TYR A 463 -0.55 10.08 -27.22
CA TYR A 463 -0.50 8.63 -27.00
C TYR A 463 -1.60 7.90 -27.76
N SER A 464 -1.35 6.64 -28.18
CA SER A 464 -2.42 5.78 -28.69
C SER A 464 -3.45 5.50 -27.59
N PHE A 465 -4.73 5.30 -27.95
CA PHE A 465 -5.77 5.03 -26.95
C PHE A 465 -5.47 3.75 -26.14
N SER A 466 -4.92 2.72 -26.79
CA SER A 466 -4.55 1.46 -26.14
C SER A 466 -3.47 1.67 -25.06
N ASP A 467 -2.41 2.41 -25.39
CA ASP A 467 -1.32 2.68 -24.46
C ASP A 467 -1.77 3.66 -23.35
N ALA A 468 -2.55 4.69 -23.71
CA ALA A 468 -3.11 5.64 -22.77
C ALA A 468 -4.04 4.96 -21.74
N LEU A 469 -4.87 4.02 -22.21
CA LEU A 469 -5.75 3.23 -21.34
C LEU A 469 -4.95 2.32 -20.41
N PHE A 470 -3.95 1.61 -20.96
CA PHE A 470 -3.10 0.74 -20.16
C PHE A 470 -2.37 1.50 -19.06
N GLU A 471 -1.77 2.64 -19.39
CA GLU A 471 -1.01 3.45 -18.45
C GLU A 471 -1.92 4.09 -17.38
N SER A 472 -3.09 4.60 -17.79
CA SER A 472 -4.08 5.15 -16.85
C SER A 472 -4.60 4.10 -15.88
N VAL A 473 -4.90 2.88 -16.38
CA VAL A 473 -5.33 1.75 -15.54
C VAL A 473 -4.19 1.34 -14.60
N SER A 474 -2.98 1.21 -15.11
CA SER A 474 -1.82 0.84 -14.30
C SER A 474 -1.56 1.85 -13.17
N ALA A 475 -1.72 3.16 -13.45
CA ALA A 475 -1.58 4.21 -12.46
C ALA A 475 -2.68 4.15 -11.39
N ILE A 476 -3.96 4.11 -11.79
CA ILE A 476 -5.08 4.16 -10.85
C ILE A 476 -5.26 2.84 -10.07
N SER A 477 -4.88 1.71 -10.66
CA SER A 477 -4.85 0.42 -9.95
C SER A 477 -3.60 0.26 -9.08
N THR A 478 -2.71 1.25 -9.08
CA THR A 478 -1.39 1.22 -8.40
C THR A 478 -0.58 -0.03 -8.74
N THR A 479 -0.59 -0.44 -10.00
CA THR A 479 0.09 -1.66 -10.46
C THR A 479 1.52 -1.38 -10.93
N GLY A 480 1.75 -0.26 -11.62
CA GLY A 480 3.09 0.14 -12.04
C GLY A 480 3.62 -0.54 -13.31
N ASN A 481 2.80 -1.31 -14.03
CA ASN A 481 3.17 -1.81 -15.35
C ASN A 481 3.28 -0.64 -16.33
N MET A 482 4.46 -0.46 -16.93
CA MET A 482 4.72 0.58 -17.93
C MET A 482 4.89 -0.06 -19.31
N LEU A 483 4.17 0.45 -20.31
CA LEU A 483 4.42 0.16 -21.73
C LEU A 483 5.35 1.20 -22.36
N VAL A 484 5.23 2.44 -21.89
CA VAL A 484 6.06 3.55 -22.35
C VAL A 484 7.16 3.79 -21.32
N ASN A 485 8.41 3.85 -21.77
CA ASN A 485 9.51 4.27 -20.90
C ASN A 485 9.30 5.73 -20.53
N LEU A 486 8.70 5.96 -19.37
CA LEU A 486 8.58 7.31 -18.81
C LEU A 486 9.98 7.86 -18.55
N THR A 487 10.24 9.04 -19.11
CA THR A 487 11.49 9.74 -18.92
C THR A 487 11.25 11.04 -18.17
N GLN A 488 12.32 11.58 -17.59
CA GLN A 488 12.25 12.89 -16.94
C GLN A 488 11.81 14.02 -17.90
N THR A 489 11.92 13.81 -19.22
CA THR A 489 11.51 14.76 -20.27
C THR A 489 10.01 14.67 -20.62
N ALA A 490 9.26 13.72 -20.07
CA ALA A 490 7.81 13.64 -20.26
C ALA A 490 7.13 14.95 -19.83
N SER A 491 5.99 15.28 -20.47
CA SER A 491 5.29 16.54 -20.19
C SER A 491 4.88 16.67 -18.72
N SER A 492 4.92 17.88 -18.17
CA SER A 492 4.50 18.14 -16.79
C SER A 492 3.05 17.74 -16.53
N ILE A 493 2.17 17.91 -17.53
CA ILE A 493 0.76 17.50 -17.44
C ILE A 493 0.64 16.00 -17.29
N HIS A 494 1.42 15.22 -18.07
CA HIS A 494 1.44 13.77 -17.96
C HIS A 494 1.85 13.31 -16.55
N LYS A 495 2.94 13.84 -16.01
CA LYS A 495 3.42 13.51 -14.67
C LYS A 495 2.41 13.86 -13.59
N LEU A 496 1.82 15.06 -13.64
CA LEU A 496 0.78 15.48 -12.69
C LEU A 496 -0.45 14.57 -12.74
N LEU A 497 -0.89 14.21 -13.95
CA LEU A 497 -2.02 13.30 -14.14
C LEU A 497 -1.73 11.94 -13.48
N LEU A 498 -0.56 11.36 -13.74
CA LEU A 498 -0.18 10.08 -13.14
C LEU A 498 -0.05 10.17 -11.61
N ILE A 499 0.54 11.25 -11.07
CA ILE A 499 0.59 11.48 -9.61
C ILE A 499 -0.82 11.46 -9.03
N MET A 500 -1.77 12.16 -9.64
CA MET A 500 -3.17 12.19 -9.18
C MET A 500 -3.79 10.79 -9.22
N LEU A 501 -3.62 10.05 -10.31
CA LEU A 501 -4.16 8.70 -10.45
C LEU A 501 -3.56 7.74 -9.41
N MET A 502 -2.25 7.75 -9.21
CA MET A 502 -1.55 6.92 -8.22
C MET A 502 -2.08 7.17 -6.80
N LEU A 503 -2.25 8.45 -6.43
CA LEU A 503 -2.76 8.81 -5.10
C LEU A 503 -4.25 8.48 -4.95
N PHE A 504 -5.08 8.78 -5.95
CA PHE A 504 -6.52 8.47 -5.92
C PHE A 504 -6.77 6.97 -5.90
N GLY A 505 -6.02 6.21 -6.69
CA GLY A 505 -6.11 4.76 -6.70
C GLY A 505 -5.75 4.16 -5.34
N ARG A 506 -4.68 4.66 -4.73
CA ARG A 506 -4.23 4.19 -3.41
C ARG A 506 -5.22 4.48 -2.30
N ILE A 507 -5.82 5.65 -2.32
CA ILE A 507 -6.81 6.10 -1.32
C ILE A 507 -8.21 5.49 -1.59
N GLU A 508 -8.40 4.80 -2.72
CA GLU A 508 -9.68 4.24 -3.19
C GLU A 508 -10.75 5.29 -3.55
N ILE A 509 -10.36 6.48 -4.02
CA ILE A 509 -11.20 7.59 -4.53
C ILE A 509 -12.28 8.09 -3.55
N LEU A 510 -13.15 7.21 -3.04
CA LEU A 510 -14.29 7.57 -2.17
C LEU A 510 -13.88 8.37 -0.91
N PRO A 511 -12.81 8.02 -0.17
CA PRO A 511 -12.33 8.81 0.95
C PRO A 511 -12.04 10.26 0.62
N VAL A 512 -11.62 10.56 -0.61
CA VAL A 512 -11.39 11.96 -1.04
C VAL A 512 -12.71 12.73 -1.01
N PHE A 513 -13.79 12.19 -1.60
CA PHE A 513 -15.10 12.84 -1.58
C PHE A 513 -15.66 12.97 -0.16
N VAL A 514 -15.49 11.94 0.69
CA VAL A 514 -15.94 11.97 2.09
C VAL A 514 -15.17 13.03 2.88
N ALA A 515 -13.86 13.17 2.65
CA ALA A 515 -13.02 14.16 3.33
C ALA A 515 -13.50 15.60 3.06
N PHE A 516 -13.90 15.90 1.82
CA PHE A 516 -14.37 17.23 1.42
C PHE A 516 -15.88 17.43 1.58
N SER A 517 -16.67 16.40 1.93
CA SER A 517 -18.10 16.54 2.15
C SER A 517 -18.42 17.44 3.34
N ARG A 518 -19.44 18.31 3.23
CA ARG A 518 -20.04 18.97 4.39
C ARG A 518 -20.89 17.92 5.12
N ILE A 519 -20.61 17.63 6.39
CA ILE A 519 -21.56 16.87 7.22
C ILE A 519 -22.59 17.88 7.70
N SER A 520 -23.82 17.82 7.14
CA SER A 520 -25.00 18.34 7.84
C SER A 520 -25.09 17.59 9.17
N LYS A 521 -25.28 18.31 10.27
CA LYS A 521 -25.61 17.69 11.56
C LYS A 521 -26.79 16.73 11.32
N PRO A 522 -26.80 15.51 11.89
CA PRO A 522 -27.99 14.70 11.84
C PRO A 522 -29.13 15.55 12.37
N GLU A 523 -30.21 15.69 11.62
CA GLU A 523 -31.45 16.26 12.12
C GLU A 523 -31.77 15.49 13.40
N GLN A 524 -31.76 16.19 14.52
CA GLN A 524 -32.28 15.65 15.77
C GLN A 524 -33.74 15.36 15.46
N SER A 525 -34.07 14.08 15.29
CA SER A 525 -35.46 13.64 15.22
C SER A 525 -36.12 14.11 16.50
N SER A 526 -36.90 15.19 16.38
CA SER A 526 -37.84 15.72 17.35
C SER A 526 -38.88 14.66 17.72
#